data_147c40e39a5d8f39208ef2583b748e9c
#
_entry.id   147c40e39a5d8f39208ef2583b748e9c
#
_cell.length_a   1.000
_cell.length_b   1.000
_cell.length_c   1.000
_cell.angle_alpha   90.00
_cell.angle_beta   90.00
_cell.angle_gamma   90.00
#
_symmetry.space_group_name_H-M   'P 1'
#
loop_
_entity.id
_entity.type
_entity.pdbx_description
1 polymer ?
#
loop_
_entity_poly.entity_id
_entity_poly.type
_entity_poly.pdbx_seq_one_letter_code
_entity_poly.pdbx_strand_id
1 'polypeptide(L)'
;MKAVTLRLTKLLRSFKRDRDGASAIEFAILAPLLIALYLGCVEITDGIAADRKVTLVAGALSNLTSQSQTITADGMTNILNASAAIIKPYSVGNLAATITCLKIDAAGVAKVKWSATLNGTARADGSTVTLPSADLAVPNSYLVWSEVNYNYTPVVGYTISGTLALSDQMFMSPRITPPVYDSKTCA
;
A
#
# COMPACT_ATOMS: atom_id res chain seq x y z
N MET A 1 -2.36 -32.18 -66.99
CA MET A 1 -1.40 -32.36 -65.88
C MET A 1 -0.30 -31.28 -65.88
N LYS A 2 0.29 -30.87 -67.00
CA LYS A 2 1.40 -29.88 -67.06
C LYS A 2 1.03 -28.46 -66.52
N ALA A 3 -0.21 -28.02 -66.62
CA ALA A 3 -0.62 -26.69 -66.13
C ALA A 3 -0.71 -26.54 -64.61
N VAL A 4 -1.03 -27.64 -63.88
CA VAL A 4 -1.10 -27.66 -62.41
C VAL A 4 0.28 -27.65 -61.80
N THR A 5 1.21 -28.40 -62.36
CA THR A 5 2.62 -28.45 -61.93
C THR A 5 3.33 -27.08 -62.10
N LEU A 6 3.04 -26.33 -63.16
CA LEU A 6 3.60 -25.02 -63.39
C LEU A 6 3.05 -23.96 -62.41
N ARG A 7 1.81 -24.07 -61.99
CA ARG A 7 1.22 -23.19 -60.95
C ARG A 7 1.80 -23.48 -59.57
N LEU A 8 1.99 -24.76 -59.23
CA LEU A 8 2.56 -25.15 -57.97
C LEU A 8 4.03 -24.69 -57.83
N THR A 9 4.82 -24.82 -58.88
CA THR A 9 6.24 -24.41 -58.90
C THR A 9 6.38 -22.89 -58.83
N LYS A 10 5.45 -22.09 -59.43
CA LYS A 10 5.42 -20.62 -59.30
C LYS A 10 5.05 -20.20 -57.88
N LEU A 11 4.06 -20.85 -57.27
CA LEU A 11 3.65 -20.59 -55.86
C LEU A 11 4.80 -20.90 -54.90
N LEU A 12 5.47 -22.03 -55.04
CA LEU A 12 6.61 -22.43 -54.20
C LEU A 12 7.81 -21.48 -54.39
N ARG A 13 8.00 -20.96 -55.60
CA ARG A 13 9.09 -19.99 -55.88
C ARG A 13 8.76 -18.59 -55.35
N SER A 14 7.49 -18.17 -55.36
CA SER A 14 7.02 -16.94 -54.70
C SER A 14 7.19 -17.03 -53.21
N PHE A 15 6.80 -18.14 -52.59
CA PHE A 15 6.92 -18.39 -51.14
C PHE A 15 8.38 -18.38 -50.65
N LYS A 16 9.31 -18.89 -51.50
CA LYS A 16 10.78 -18.91 -51.18
C LYS A 16 11.43 -17.54 -51.32
N ARG A 17 10.78 -16.58 -51.98
CA ARG A 17 11.31 -15.22 -52.27
C ARG A 17 10.59 -14.15 -51.45
N ASP A 18 9.54 -14.53 -50.75
CA ASP A 18 8.74 -13.66 -49.90
C ASP A 18 9.51 -13.40 -48.60
N ARG A 19 9.93 -12.15 -48.38
CA ARG A 19 10.63 -11.69 -47.18
C ARG A 19 9.67 -11.20 -46.10
N ASP A 20 8.37 -11.06 -46.43
CA ASP A 20 7.37 -10.61 -45.48
C ASP A 20 7.15 -11.64 -44.37
N GLY A 21 7.36 -12.94 -44.64
CA GLY A 21 7.37 -14.02 -43.65
C GLY A 21 8.51 -13.92 -42.62
N ALA A 22 9.67 -13.36 -42.96
CA ALA A 22 10.79 -13.21 -42.04
C ALA A 22 10.45 -12.19 -40.94
N SER A 23 9.88 -11.05 -41.30
CA SER A 23 9.44 -10.03 -40.34
C SER A 23 8.32 -10.53 -39.40
N ALA A 24 7.43 -11.38 -39.88
CA ALA A 24 6.41 -12.02 -39.06
C ALA A 24 7.02 -12.98 -38.01
N ILE A 25 8.06 -13.72 -38.40
CA ILE A 25 8.76 -14.63 -37.46
C ILE A 25 9.56 -13.82 -36.44
N GLU A 26 10.26 -12.76 -36.84
CA GLU A 26 10.97 -11.84 -35.95
C GLU A 26 10.01 -11.23 -34.92
N PHE A 27 8.86 -10.73 -35.37
CA PHE A 27 7.82 -10.20 -34.47
C PHE A 27 7.27 -11.30 -33.53
N ALA A 28 7.02 -12.49 -34.04
CA ALA A 28 6.49 -13.60 -33.23
C ALA A 28 7.45 -14.04 -32.11
N ILE A 29 8.76 -13.86 -32.30
CA ILE A 29 9.76 -14.14 -31.25
C ILE A 29 9.83 -12.99 -30.23
N LEU A 30 9.72 -11.75 -30.67
CA LEU A 30 9.83 -10.57 -29.82
C LEU A 30 8.54 -10.31 -29.03
N ALA A 31 7.37 -10.59 -29.62
CA ALA A 31 6.07 -10.28 -29.02
C ALA A 31 5.88 -10.91 -27.62
N PRO A 32 6.16 -12.20 -27.36
CA PRO A 32 6.04 -12.77 -26.03
C PRO A 32 6.93 -12.08 -25.00
N LEU A 33 8.16 -11.70 -25.38
CA LEU A 33 9.09 -10.98 -24.51
C LEU A 33 8.56 -9.60 -24.15
N LEU A 34 8.06 -8.86 -25.16
CA LEU A 34 7.48 -7.53 -24.95
C LEU A 34 6.22 -7.59 -24.07
N ILE A 35 5.36 -8.59 -24.28
CA ILE A 35 4.17 -8.81 -23.46
C ILE A 35 4.56 -9.11 -22.01
N ALA A 36 5.52 -9.99 -21.79
CA ALA A 36 6.00 -10.33 -20.45
C ALA A 36 6.58 -9.09 -19.73
N LEU A 37 7.38 -8.31 -20.44
CA LEU A 37 7.94 -7.06 -19.90
C LEU A 37 6.85 -6.02 -19.60
N TYR A 38 5.88 -5.87 -20.50
CA TYR A 38 4.74 -4.97 -20.29
C TYR A 38 3.93 -5.35 -19.04
N LEU A 39 3.56 -6.63 -18.91
CA LEU A 39 2.81 -7.12 -17.75
C LEU A 39 3.61 -6.93 -16.46
N GLY A 40 4.92 -7.18 -16.47
CA GLY A 40 5.79 -6.95 -15.34
C GLY A 40 5.83 -5.46 -14.92
N CYS A 41 5.92 -4.55 -15.88
CA CYS A 41 5.87 -3.11 -15.61
C CYS A 41 4.54 -2.68 -14.99
N VAL A 42 3.42 -3.23 -15.47
CA VAL A 42 2.08 -2.95 -14.91
C VAL A 42 2.01 -3.41 -13.46
N GLU A 43 2.41 -4.65 -13.15
CA GLU A 43 2.38 -5.19 -11.78
C GLU A 43 3.23 -4.36 -10.81
N ILE A 44 4.44 -3.99 -11.21
CA ILE A 44 5.32 -3.17 -10.37
C ILE A 44 4.71 -1.79 -10.13
N THR A 45 4.13 -1.18 -11.17
CA THR A 45 3.50 0.14 -11.07
C THR A 45 2.31 0.12 -10.12
N ASP A 46 1.47 -0.93 -10.19
CA ASP A 46 0.33 -1.11 -9.29
C ASP A 46 0.78 -1.35 -7.85
N GLY A 47 1.85 -2.13 -7.64
CA GLY A 47 2.44 -2.33 -6.32
C GLY A 47 2.93 -1.02 -5.69
N ILE A 48 3.64 -0.18 -6.45
CA ILE A 48 4.10 1.15 -6.01
C ILE A 48 2.90 2.07 -5.73
N ALA A 49 1.85 2.00 -6.55
CA ALA A 49 0.64 2.80 -6.34
C ALA A 49 -0.09 2.38 -5.05
N ALA A 50 -0.14 1.09 -4.75
CA ALA A 50 -0.69 0.58 -3.49
C ALA A 50 0.13 1.05 -2.28
N ASP A 51 1.47 0.95 -2.35
CA ASP A 51 2.38 1.40 -1.29
C ASP A 51 2.21 2.89 -0.96
N ARG A 52 2.17 3.74 -1.99
CA ARG A 52 1.89 5.18 -1.81
C ARG A 52 0.55 5.44 -1.11
N LYS A 53 -0.47 4.63 -1.40
CA LYS A 53 -1.77 4.77 -0.73
C LYS A 53 -1.70 4.36 0.74
N VAL A 54 -0.91 3.34 1.09
CA VAL A 54 -0.65 2.95 2.48
C VAL A 54 -0.04 4.12 3.26
N THR A 55 0.97 4.79 2.70
CA THR A 55 1.56 6.01 3.29
C THR A 55 0.53 7.12 3.45
N LEU A 56 -0.32 7.35 2.44
CA LEU A 56 -1.37 8.38 2.53
C LEU A 56 -2.41 8.05 3.62
N VAL A 57 -2.78 6.77 3.78
CA VAL A 57 -3.68 6.33 4.87
C VAL A 57 -3.06 6.62 6.23
N ALA A 58 -1.77 6.26 6.43
CA ALA A 58 -1.06 6.52 7.68
C ALA A 58 -1.01 8.04 7.99
N GLY A 59 -0.67 8.84 6.99
CA GLY A 59 -0.63 10.30 7.11
C GLY A 59 -2.00 10.91 7.42
N ALA A 60 -3.06 10.49 6.74
CA ALA A 60 -4.42 10.98 6.96
C ALA A 60 -4.91 10.62 8.36
N LEU A 61 -4.70 9.38 8.79
CA LEU A 61 -5.12 8.89 10.10
C LEU A 61 -4.47 9.68 11.25
N SER A 62 -3.15 9.85 11.23
CA SER A 62 -2.46 10.65 12.24
C SER A 62 -2.82 12.13 12.16
N ASN A 63 -3.00 12.69 10.95
CA ASN A 63 -3.36 14.08 10.78
C ASN A 63 -4.77 14.40 11.31
N LEU A 64 -5.78 13.61 10.99
CA LEU A 64 -7.14 13.80 11.47
C LEU A 64 -7.22 13.65 12.99
N THR A 65 -6.52 12.67 13.55
CA THR A 65 -6.47 12.45 14.99
C THR A 65 -5.73 13.58 15.73
N SER A 66 -4.59 14.05 15.18
CA SER A 66 -3.80 15.12 15.81
C SER A 66 -4.49 16.48 15.85
N GLN A 67 -5.48 16.71 14.99
CA GLN A 67 -6.29 17.93 14.95
C GLN A 67 -7.48 17.90 15.90
N SER A 68 -7.86 16.71 16.37
CA SER A 68 -9.04 16.52 17.22
C SER A 68 -8.69 16.73 18.69
N GLN A 69 -9.52 17.43 19.44
CA GLN A 69 -9.39 17.58 20.91
C GLN A 69 -10.08 16.43 21.63
N THR A 70 -11.29 16.09 21.20
CA THR A 70 -12.07 14.99 21.74
C THR A 70 -12.63 14.15 20.61
N ILE A 71 -12.47 12.83 20.72
CA ILE A 71 -12.92 11.87 19.74
C ILE A 71 -13.83 10.87 20.45
N THR A 72 -15.08 10.80 20.02
CA THR A 72 -16.02 9.77 20.47
C THR A 72 -15.72 8.44 19.78
N ALA A 73 -16.29 7.34 20.24
CA ALA A 73 -16.16 6.03 19.59
C ALA A 73 -16.61 6.08 18.13
N ASP A 74 -17.77 6.72 17.85
CA ASP A 74 -18.26 6.92 16.48
C ASP A 74 -17.34 7.83 15.66
N GLY A 75 -16.82 8.89 16.29
CA GLY A 75 -15.84 9.79 15.67
C GLY A 75 -14.56 9.06 15.24
N MET A 76 -14.05 8.17 16.08
CA MET A 76 -12.89 7.34 15.76
C MET A 76 -13.19 6.36 14.61
N THR A 77 -14.36 5.73 14.63
CA THR A 77 -14.82 4.86 13.56
C THR A 77 -14.89 5.62 12.23
N ASN A 78 -15.40 6.86 12.24
CA ASN A 78 -15.44 7.71 11.05
C ASN A 78 -14.05 8.10 10.57
N ILE A 79 -13.11 8.42 11.46
CA ILE A 79 -11.70 8.73 11.10
C ILE A 79 -11.06 7.51 10.44
N LEU A 80 -11.20 6.32 11.03
CA LEU A 80 -10.66 5.07 10.49
C LEU A 80 -11.25 4.74 9.12
N ASN A 81 -12.56 4.84 8.95
CA ASN A 81 -13.24 4.56 7.69
C ASN A 81 -12.90 5.59 6.60
N ALA A 82 -12.82 6.88 6.94
CA ALA A 82 -12.42 7.93 6.01
C ALA A 82 -10.98 7.71 5.53
N SER A 83 -10.07 7.36 6.43
CA SER A 83 -8.69 7.04 6.09
C SER A 83 -8.60 5.78 5.23
N ALA A 84 -9.36 4.73 5.59
CA ALA A 84 -9.42 3.49 4.81
C ALA A 84 -10.01 3.69 3.40
N ALA A 85 -10.85 4.71 3.19
CA ALA A 85 -11.39 5.02 1.86
C ALA A 85 -10.30 5.45 0.86
N ILE A 86 -9.15 5.93 1.33
CA ILE A 86 -8.00 6.33 0.49
C ILE A 86 -7.42 5.12 -0.26
N ILE A 87 -7.50 3.92 0.32
CA ILE A 87 -6.91 2.71 -0.29
C ILE A 87 -7.61 2.30 -1.60
N LYS A 88 -8.82 2.78 -1.86
CA LYS A 88 -9.53 2.46 -3.10
C LYS A 88 -8.68 2.80 -4.35
N PRO A 89 -8.70 1.98 -5.42
CA PRO A 89 -9.64 0.87 -5.70
C PRO A 89 -9.31 -0.46 -5.01
N TYR A 90 -8.25 -0.54 -4.23
CA TYR A 90 -7.86 -1.76 -3.54
C TYR A 90 -8.84 -2.11 -2.40
N SER A 91 -8.87 -3.39 -2.00
CA SER A 91 -9.79 -3.90 -0.98
C SER A 91 -9.47 -3.37 0.42
N VAL A 92 -10.45 -2.77 1.09
CA VAL A 92 -10.33 -2.34 2.50
C VAL A 92 -10.20 -3.53 3.45
N GLY A 93 -10.70 -4.71 3.08
CA GLY A 93 -10.60 -5.91 3.91
C GLY A 93 -9.15 -6.38 4.16
N ASN A 94 -8.21 -6.01 3.28
CA ASN A 94 -6.79 -6.34 3.41
C ASN A 94 -6.00 -5.25 4.16
N LEU A 95 -6.67 -4.17 4.57
CA LEU A 95 -6.08 -3.05 5.29
C LEU A 95 -6.28 -3.23 6.80
N ALA A 96 -5.20 -3.24 7.56
CA ALA A 96 -5.21 -3.08 9.00
C ALA A 96 -4.61 -1.71 9.35
N ALA A 97 -5.37 -0.88 10.07
CA ALA A 97 -4.93 0.46 10.46
C ALA A 97 -5.11 0.63 11.96
N THR A 98 -4.08 1.07 12.65
CA THR A 98 -4.09 1.30 14.09
C THR A 98 -3.65 2.72 14.38
N ILE A 99 -4.35 3.40 15.27
CA ILE A 99 -3.98 4.70 15.79
C ILE A 99 -3.77 4.59 17.29
N THR A 100 -2.68 5.15 17.78
CA THR A 100 -2.28 5.07 19.17
C THR A 100 -1.85 6.44 19.66
N CYS A 101 -2.33 6.86 20.83
CA CYS A 101 -1.76 8.02 21.51
C CYS A 101 -0.70 7.58 22.50
N LEU A 102 0.47 8.18 22.40
CA LEU A 102 1.62 7.93 23.25
C LEU A 102 1.90 9.13 24.13
N LYS A 103 2.20 8.87 25.41
CA LYS A 103 2.81 9.84 26.32
C LYS A 103 4.25 9.46 26.52
N ILE A 104 5.14 10.42 26.35
CA ILE A 104 6.57 10.26 26.64
C ILE A 104 6.81 10.83 28.04
N ASP A 105 7.31 10.00 28.94
CA ASP A 105 7.61 10.41 30.31
C ASP A 105 8.92 11.22 30.39
N ALA A 106 9.28 11.67 31.60
CA ALA A 106 10.48 12.46 31.84
C ALA A 106 11.78 11.70 31.53
N ALA A 107 11.75 10.38 31.51
CA ALA A 107 12.88 9.52 31.14
C ALA A 107 12.96 9.20 29.64
N GLY A 108 12.04 9.76 28.82
CA GLY A 108 11.99 9.51 27.37
C GLY A 108 11.30 8.19 27.01
N VAL A 109 10.61 7.54 27.95
CA VAL A 109 9.91 6.28 27.69
C VAL A 109 8.50 6.56 27.16
N ALA A 110 8.20 6.03 25.97
CA ALA A 110 6.89 6.16 25.35
C ALA A 110 5.92 5.09 25.88
N LYS A 111 4.75 5.53 26.40
CA LYS A 111 3.69 4.66 26.93
C LYS A 111 2.39 4.90 26.20
N VAL A 112 1.69 3.82 25.88
CA VAL A 112 0.35 3.87 25.27
C VAL A 112 -0.65 4.41 26.29
N LYS A 113 -1.40 5.44 25.88
CA LYS A 113 -2.51 6.00 26.67
C LYS A 113 -3.87 5.48 26.21
N TRP A 114 -4.03 5.34 24.92
CA TRP A 114 -5.15 4.68 24.27
C TRP A 114 -4.80 4.24 22.86
N SER A 115 -5.50 3.28 22.34
CA SER A 115 -5.34 2.78 20.98
C SER A 115 -6.68 2.39 20.37
N ALA A 116 -6.85 2.63 19.07
CA ALA A 116 -8.01 2.20 18.28
C ALA A 116 -7.54 1.58 16.98
N THR A 117 -8.31 0.65 16.42
CA THR A 117 -7.89 -0.09 15.23
C THR A 117 -9.06 -0.41 14.30
N LEU A 118 -8.73 -0.53 13.01
CA LEU A 118 -9.57 -1.12 11.97
C LEU A 118 -8.90 -2.41 11.49
N ASN A 119 -9.63 -3.52 11.50
CA ASN A 119 -9.16 -4.85 11.07
C ASN A 119 -7.82 -5.29 11.73
N GLY A 120 -7.57 -4.88 12.98
CA GLY A 120 -6.35 -5.20 13.69
C GLY A 120 -6.58 -5.38 15.18
N THR A 121 -5.50 -5.38 15.95
CA THR A 121 -5.54 -5.45 17.42
C THR A 121 -5.02 -4.15 18.00
N ALA A 122 -5.85 -3.49 18.81
CA ALA A 122 -5.45 -2.29 19.55
C ALA A 122 -4.34 -2.61 20.55
N ARG A 123 -3.46 -1.66 20.80
CA ARG A 123 -2.40 -1.80 21.80
C ARG A 123 -2.98 -1.66 23.21
N ALA A 124 -2.41 -2.40 24.14
CA ALA A 124 -2.84 -2.33 25.54
C ALA A 124 -2.44 -0.99 26.17
N ASP A 125 -3.38 -0.39 26.91
CA ASP A 125 -3.13 0.84 27.67
C ASP A 125 -1.99 0.63 28.67
N GLY A 126 -1.10 1.62 28.81
CA GLY A 126 0.07 1.57 29.67
C GLY A 126 1.26 0.75 29.15
N SER A 127 1.10 0.03 28.02
CA SER A 127 2.22 -0.71 27.42
C SER A 127 3.32 0.25 26.94
N THR A 128 4.57 -0.17 27.07
CA THR A 128 5.74 0.58 26.60
C THR A 128 5.98 0.30 25.12
N VAL A 129 6.33 1.33 24.37
CA VAL A 129 6.64 1.27 22.94
C VAL A 129 8.05 1.78 22.70
N THR A 130 8.80 1.07 21.86
CA THR A 130 10.09 1.55 21.36
C THR A 130 9.87 2.46 20.15
N LEU A 131 10.32 3.70 20.23
CA LEU A 131 10.25 4.65 19.12
C LEU A 131 11.36 4.36 18.09
N PRO A 132 11.10 4.60 16.79
CA PRO A 132 12.08 4.34 15.73
C PRO A 132 13.28 5.30 15.75
N SER A 133 13.16 6.46 16.37
CA SER A 133 14.23 7.44 16.55
C SER A 133 14.19 8.03 17.95
N ALA A 134 15.37 8.26 18.52
CA ALA A 134 15.52 8.97 19.80
C ALA A 134 15.01 10.43 19.73
N ASP A 135 15.01 11.04 18.54
CA ASP A 135 14.52 12.42 18.35
C ASP A 135 13.01 12.55 18.60
N LEU A 136 12.26 11.45 18.49
CA LEU A 136 10.84 11.41 18.82
C LEU A 136 10.60 11.30 20.34
N ALA A 137 11.62 10.89 21.12
CA ALA A 137 11.52 10.68 22.56
C ALA A 137 11.68 12.00 23.35
N VAL A 138 10.98 13.07 22.95
CA VAL A 138 11.00 14.35 23.67
C VAL A 138 10.34 14.20 25.02
N PRO A 139 11.04 14.42 26.15
CA PRO A 139 10.48 14.25 27.49
C PRO A 139 9.23 15.10 27.73
N ASN A 140 8.26 14.55 28.42
CA ASN A 140 6.97 15.19 28.75
C ASN A 140 6.15 15.65 27.53
N SER A 141 6.29 14.94 26.41
CA SER A 141 5.53 15.20 25.17
C SER A 141 4.52 14.10 24.86
N TYR A 142 3.73 14.35 23.84
CA TYR A 142 2.71 13.43 23.34
C TYR A 142 2.85 13.22 21.84
N LEU A 143 2.62 11.99 21.40
CA LEU A 143 2.63 11.64 19.98
C LEU A 143 1.37 10.87 19.62
N VAL A 144 0.84 11.19 18.46
CA VAL A 144 -0.17 10.41 17.76
C VAL A 144 0.57 9.53 16.76
N TRP A 145 0.48 8.24 16.92
CA TRP A 145 1.15 7.24 16.11
C TRP A 145 0.14 6.42 15.32
N SER A 146 0.21 6.49 14.01
CA SER A 146 -0.56 5.63 13.10
C SER A 146 0.33 4.55 12.51
N GLU A 147 -0.21 3.35 12.44
CA GLU A 147 0.40 2.18 11.80
C GLU A 147 -0.59 1.63 10.80
N VAL A 148 -0.14 1.38 9.60
CA VAL A 148 -0.96 0.83 8.52
C VAL A 148 -0.24 -0.36 7.90
N ASN A 149 -0.92 -1.47 7.80
CA ASN A 149 -0.47 -2.67 7.13
C ASN A 149 -1.47 -3.04 6.04
N TYR A 150 -0.99 -3.39 4.88
CA TYR A 150 -1.81 -3.77 3.74
C TYR A 150 -1.25 -5.02 3.05
N ASN A 151 -2.08 -6.02 2.91
CA ASN A 151 -1.75 -7.25 2.18
C ASN A 151 -2.13 -7.09 0.71
N TYR A 152 -1.15 -6.64 -0.10
CA TYR A 152 -1.33 -6.44 -1.53
C TYR A 152 -1.15 -7.76 -2.29
N THR A 153 -2.11 -8.11 -3.12
CA THR A 153 -2.03 -9.25 -4.03
C THR A 153 -2.17 -8.74 -5.46
N PRO A 154 -1.16 -8.90 -6.32
CA PRO A 154 -1.23 -8.50 -7.72
C PRO A 154 -2.37 -9.19 -8.47
N VAL A 155 -3.00 -8.49 -9.40
CA VAL A 155 -4.13 -9.02 -10.18
C VAL A 155 -3.68 -10.10 -11.16
N VAL A 156 -2.51 -9.94 -11.79
CA VAL A 156 -1.98 -10.87 -12.79
C VAL A 156 -1.11 -11.95 -12.15
N GLY A 157 -0.27 -11.58 -11.19
CA GLY A 157 0.58 -12.52 -10.44
C GLY A 157 1.67 -13.19 -11.29
N TYR A 158 2.10 -12.54 -12.37
CA TYR A 158 3.11 -13.07 -13.30
C TYR A 158 4.53 -12.82 -12.82
N THR A 159 4.81 -11.60 -12.35
CA THR A 159 6.14 -11.18 -11.89
C THR A 159 6.24 -11.24 -10.38
N ILE A 160 5.19 -10.79 -9.68
CA ILE A 160 5.09 -10.83 -8.22
C ILE A 160 4.11 -11.94 -7.88
N SER A 161 4.62 -13.10 -7.47
CA SER A 161 3.78 -14.22 -7.03
C SER A 161 3.52 -14.12 -5.52
N GLY A 162 2.25 -14.29 -5.13
CA GLY A 162 1.82 -14.25 -3.73
C GLY A 162 1.39 -12.88 -3.24
N THR A 163 1.42 -12.68 -1.93
CA THR A 163 0.99 -11.46 -1.26
C THR A 163 2.21 -10.65 -0.80
N LEU A 164 2.25 -9.37 -1.16
CA LEU A 164 3.25 -8.42 -0.69
C LEU A 164 2.69 -7.68 0.52
N ALA A 165 3.36 -7.77 1.65
CA ALA A 165 3.03 -7.01 2.85
C ALA A 165 3.61 -5.59 2.72
N LEU A 166 2.73 -4.61 2.55
CA LEU A 166 3.06 -3.19 2.54
C LEU A 166 2.75 -2.62 3.92
N SER A 167 3.62 -1.79 4.46
CA SER A 167 3.41 -1.17 5.77
C SER A 167 4.03 0.20 5.85
N ASP A 168 3.36 1.11 6.55
CA ASP A 168 3.89 2.42 6.86
C ASP A 168 3.41 2.89 8.22
N GLN A 169 4.14 3.85 8.80
CA GLN A 169 3.83 4.44 10.08
C GLN A 169 4.13 5.93 10.08
N MET A 170 3.30 6.69 10.81
CA MET A 170 3.44 8.12 10.91
C MET A 170 3.31 8.57 12.36
N PHE A 171 4.23 9.43 12.79
CA PHE A 171 4.20 10.07 14.11
C PHE A 171 3.91 11.56 13.95
N MET A 172 2.91 12.06 14.66
CA MET A 172 2.56 13.48 14.68
C MET A 172 2.35 13.96 16.10
N SER A 173 2.84 15.17 16.40
CA SER A 173 2.48 15.83 17.65
C SER A 173 1.04 16.35 17.58
N PRO A 174 0.26 16.26 18.67
CA PRO A 174 -1.05 16.90 18.75
C PRO A 174 -0.95 18.39 18.43
N ARG A 175 -1.87 18.92 17.62
CA ARG A 175 -1.80 20.32 17.14
C ARG A 175 -2.42 21.34 18.10
N ILE A 176 -3.39 20.89 18.92
CA ILE A 176 -4.12 21.77 19.84
C ILE A 176 -3.87 21.32 21.26
N THR A 177 -4.39 20.15 21.62
CA THR A 177 -4.22 19.49 22.92
C THR A 177 -4.03 18.00 22.70
N PRO A 178 -3.44 17.25 23.66
CA PRO A 178 -3.41 15.80 23.58
C PRO A 178 -4.84 15.24 23.39
N PRO A 179 -5.11 14.46 22.35
CA PRO A 179 -6.47 14.02 22.03
C PRO A 179 -7.04 13.08 23.11
N VAL A 180 -8.31 13.33 23.45
CA VAL A 180 -9.09 12.46 24.33
C VAL A 180 -9.92 11.53 23.48
N TYR A 181 -9.81 10.22 23.71
CA TYR A 181 -10.61 9.20 23.04
C TYR A 181 -11.43 8.41 24.08
N ASP A 182 -12.75 8.40 23.91
CA ASP A 182 -13.70 7.67 24.77
C ASP A 182 -13.37 7.85 26.26
N SER A 183 -13.30 9.12 26.70
CA SER A 183 -12.97 9.54 28.06
C SER A 183 -11.53 9.21 28.54
N LYS A 184 -10.70 8.57 27.71
CA LYS A 184 -9.29 8.33 28.00
C LYS A 184 -8.45 9.51 27.46
N THR A 185 -7.84 10.22 28.37
CA THR A 185 -6.94 11.32 27.98
C THR A 185 -5.57 10.77 27.58
N CYS A 186 -4.98 11.39 26.55
CA CYS A 186 -3.57 11.17 26.19
C CYS A 186 -2.62 11.87 27.19
N ALA A 187 -3.11 12.86 27.93
CA ALA A 187 -2.33 13.61 28.91
C ALA A 187 -2.03 12.82 30.20
#